data_dc72c45cb03598ce6d6003fb4bb60777
#
_entry.id   dc72c45cb03598ce6d6003fb4bb60777
#
_cell.length_a   1.000
_cell.length_b   1.000
_cell.length_c   1.000
_cell.angle_alpha   90.00
_cell.angle_beta   90.00
_cell.angle_gamma   90.00
#
_symmetry.space_group_name_H-M   'P 1'
#
loop_
_entity.id
_entity.type
_entity.pdbx_description
1 polymer ?
#
loop_
_entity_poly.entity_id
_entity_poly.type
_entity_poly.pdbx_seq_one_letter_code
_entity_poly.pdbx_strand_id
1 'polypeptide(L)'
;DPAFRTGCKLAVVDATGKVLDTKVIYPTAPQNKVEEAKAELKRLIKKYGISLISVGNGTASRESEQIIVDLIKELDVPVQYIIVNEAGASVYSASKLATEEFPNFDVGQRSAASIARRLQDPLAELVKIDPKSIGVGQYQHDMNQKKLGEALNGVVEDCVNRVGVDLNTASASLLEYISGISKTIAKNIVDYREANGRFTNRKQLLKVAKLGPKAFEQCAGFMRITDGDNPLDATSVHPESYEATMKLLDRLDLSMEDVKKLQAESKRMKAGLKQQAAAPAKPKPQKQKQVVIRNTSTAMGKALAAAMGGAVLQEEKGKESAAAGNVGGKEILDGKGAAAASLERRVKDKGKMAQELGIGEITLTDILKELEKPARDPREDMPAPILRSDVLDMKDLKPGMILKGTVRNVIDFGVFVDIGVHQDGLVHISQITDRFIKHPLEAVSVGDIVDVKVMDVDLAKKRISLTMRLDQESKKK
;
A
#
# COMPACT_ATOMS: atom_id res chain seq x y z
N ASP A 1 4.97 20.47 3.05
CA ASP A 1 4.08 20.99 4.09
C ASP A 1 3.49 22.32 3.60
N PRO A 2 2.26 22.31 3.01
CA PRO A 2 1.63 23.51 2.45
C PRO A 2 1.20 24.50 3.53
N ALA A 3 1.37 25.81 3.25
CA ALA A 3 0.85 26.88 4.11
C ALA A 3 0.73 28.18 3.33
N PHE A 4 -0.27 29.00 3.66
CA PHE A 4 -0.48 30.30 3.02
C PHE A 4 0.58 31.34 3.46
N ARG A 5 0.45 31.84 4.67
CA ARG A 5 1.22 32.99 5.14
C ARG A 5 2.71 32.72 5.31
N THR A 6 3.06 31.54 5.85
CA THR A 6 4.45 31.19 6.19
C THR A 6 5.19 30.50 5.06
N GLY A 7 4.56 30.34 3.90
CA GLY A 7 5.09 29.61 2.75
C GLY A 7 5.07 28.08 2.91
N CYS A 8 5.18 27.38 1.80
CA CYS A 8 5.24 25.93 1.76
C CYS A 8 6.66 25.46 2.08
N LYS A 9 6.83 24.59 3.08
CA LYS A 9 8.11 24.00 3.47
C LYS A 9 8.35 22.74 2.69
N LEU A 10 9.51 22.64 2.10
CA LEU A 10 9.95 21.49 1.31
C LEU A 10 11.02 20.73 2.07
N ALA A 11 10.94 19.41 2.02
CA ALA A 11 12.02 18.53 2.44
C ALA A 11 12.29 17.50 1.33
N VAL A 12 13.53 17.39 0.90
CA VAL A 12 13.99 16.36 -0.03
C VAL A 12 14.56 15.21 0.79
N VAL A 13 14.02 14.01 0.61
CA VAL A 13 14.47 12.81 1.30
C VAL A 13 14.96 11.76 0.30
N ASP A 14 15.98 11.01 0.67
CA ASP A 14 16.45 9.87 -0.12
C ASP A 14 15.62 8.61 0.19
N ALA A 15 15.93 7.50 -0.46
CA ALA A 15 15.23 6.23 -0.29
C ALA A 15 15.29 5.66 1.14
N THR A 16 16.23 6.13 1.97
CA THR A 16 16.38 5.71 3.39
C THR A 16 15.69 6.66 4.36
N GLY A 17 15.04 7.72 3.86
CA GLY A 17 14.41 8.76 4.68
C GLY A 17 15.38 9.83 5.20
N LYS A 18 16.64 9.83 4.76
CA LYS A 18 17.61 10.89 5.11
C LYS A 18 17.22 12.19 4.41
N VAL A 19 17.16 13.29 5.16
CA VAL A 19 16.91 14.62 4.58
C VAL A 19 18.16 15.13 3.89
N LEU A 20 18.04 15.42 2.59
CA LEU A 20 19.12 15.91 1.74
C LEU A 20 19.12 17.44 1.57
N ASP A 21 17.92 18.04 1.55
CA ASP A 21 17.76 19.48 1.37
C ASP A 21 16.42 19.94 1.94
N THR A 22 16.34 21.21 2.35
CA THR A 22 15.09 21.85 2.78
C THR A 22 14.99 23.25 2.16
N LYS A 23 13.77 23.66 1.79
CA LYS A 23 13.48 24.99 1.23
C LYS A 23 12.12 25.49 1.66
N VAL A 24 11.94 26.79 1.60
CA VAL A 24 10.63 27.44 1.72
C VAL A 24 10.32 28.15 0.41
N ILE A 25 9.13 27.92 -0.11
CA ILE A 25 8.62 28.56 -1.32
C ILE A 25 7.27 29.23 -1.02
N TYR A 26 6.89 30.22 -1.80
CA TYR A 26 5.69 31.03 -1.57
C TYR A 26 4.75 31.03 -2.79
N PRO A 27 4.25 29.87 -3.22
CA PRO A 27 3.43 29.78 -4.42
C PRO A 27 1.99 30.26 -4.25
N THR A 28 1.53 30.39 -2.99
CA THR A 28 0.14 30.73 -2.63
C THR A 28 -0.01 32.14 -2.09
N ALA A 29 -1.26 32.60 -1.94
CA ALA A 29 -1.54 33.90 -1.33
C ALA A 29 -0.96 33.99 0.10
N PRO A 30 -0.53 35.16 0.55
CA PRO A 30 -0.61 36.47 -0.12
C PRO A 30 0.54 36.76 -1.11
N GLN A 31 1.63 35.97 -1.08
CA GLN A 31 2.85 36.29 -1.85
C GLN A 31 2.72 35.96 -3.34
N ASN A 32 2.00 34.87 -3.69
CA ASN A 32 1.73 34.42 -5.07
C ASN A 32 2.98 34.34 -5.99
N LYS A 33 4.12 33.92 -5.45
CA LYS A 33 5.41 33.78 -6.20
C LYS A 33 5.45 32.45 -6.93
N VAL A 34 4.50 32.21 -7.84
CA VAL A 34 4.29 30.93 -8.51
C VAL A 34 5.49 30.55 -9.37
N GLU A 35 6.00 31.47 -10.20
CA GLU A 35 7.11 31.18 -11.12
C GLU A 35 8.44 30.95 -10.38
N GLU A 36 8.71 31.68 -9.30
CA GLU A 36 9.87 31.44 -8.44
C GLU A 36 9.79 30.06 -7.78
N ALA A 37 8.60 29.69 -7.31
CA ALA A 37 8.35 28.40 -6.69
C ALA A 37 8.51 27.24 -7.67
N LYS A 38 7.98 27.36 -8.91
CA LYS A 38 8.17 26.37 -9.98
C LYS A 38 9.64 26.23 -10.37
N ALA A 39 10.37 27.33 -10.50
CA ALA A 39 11.78 27.30 -10.81
C ALA A 39 12.60 26.56 -9.74
N GLU A 40 12.32 26.80 -8.45
CA GLU A 40 13.00 26.12 -7.35
C GLU A 40 12.64 24.62 -7.32
N LEU A 41 11.38 24.25 -7.53
CA LEU A 41 10.94 22.85 -7.62
C LEU A 41 11.63 22.13 -8.79
N LYS A 42 11.69 22.74 -9.98
CA LYS A 42 12.42 22.20 -11.14
C LYS A 42 13.91 21.98 -10.83
N ARG A 43 14.52 22.93 -10.13
CA ARG A 43 15.93 22.85 -9.70
C ARG A 43 16.14 21.64 -8.76
N LEU A 44 15.27 21.46 -7.75
CA LEU A 44 15.36 20.35 -6.81
C LEU A 44 15.11 19.01 -7.49
N ILE A 45 14.08 18.91 -8.36
CA ILE A 45 13.76 17.70 -9.13
C ILE A 45 14.97 17.27 -9.96
N LYS A 46 15.58 18.19 -10.69
CA LYS A 46 16.76 17.90 -11.51
C LYS A 46 17.98 17.54 -10.67
N LYS A 47 18.23 18.27 -9.56
CA LYS A 47 19.41 18.06 -8.70
C LYS A 47 19.42 16.70 -8.03
N TYR A 48 18.26 16.24 -7.56
CA TYR A 48 18.15 15.02 -6.75
C TYR A 48 17.46 13.85 -7.47
N GLY A 49 17.06 14.02 -8.73
CA GLY A 49 16.36 12.97 -9.49
C GLY A 49 15.01 12.58 -8.86
N ILE A 50 14.25 13.59 -8.41
CA ILE A 50 12.98 13.35 -7.71
C ILE A 50 11.94 12.78 -8.68
N SER A 51 11.33 11.65 -8.32
CA SER A 51 10.26 11.01 -9.09
C SER A 51 8.88 11.13 -8.44
N LEU A 52 8.82 11.52 -7.16
CA LEU A 52 7.58 11.53 -6.39
C LEU A 52 7.55 12.74 -5.44
N ILE A 53 6.40 13.41 -5.39
CA ILE A 53 6.12 14.55 -4.50
C ILE A 53 4.98 14.18 -3.56
N SER A 54 5.21 14.21 -2.25
CA SER A 54 4.17 14.10 -1.24
C SER A 54 3.71 15.48 -0.81
N VAL A 55 2.40 15.70 -0.74
CA VAL A 55 1.77 16.97 -0.35
C VAL A 55 0.89 16.71 0.86
N GLY A 56 1.10 17.46 1.94
CA GLY A 56 0.23 17.39 3.11
C GLY A 56 -1.21 17.80 2.77
N ASN A 57 -2.19 17.18 3.41
CA ASN A 57 -3.61 17.41 3.13
C ASN A 57 -4.27 18.53 3.97
N GLY A 58 -3.46 19.35 4.65
CA GLY A 58 -3.97 20.43 5.50
C GLY A 58 -4.19 21.75 4.75
N THR A 59 -3.83 22.85 5.41
CA THR A 59 -4.02 24.21 4.90
C THR A 59 -3.26 24.41 3.59
N ALA A 60 -3.87 25.10 2.61
CA ALA A 60 -3.31 25.41 1.29
C ALA A 60 -2.94 24.18 0.43
N SER A 61 -3.43 22.99 0.77
CA SER A 61 -3.10 21.76 0.03
C SER A 61 -3.62 21.79 -1.41
N ARG A 62 -4.83 22.32 -1.64
CA ARG A 62 -5.46 22.41 -2.98
C ARG A 62 -4.71 23.34 -3.91
N GLU A 63 -4.39 24.52 -3.42
CA GLU A 63 -3.63 25.52 -4.17
C GLU A 63 -2.24 24.99 -4.51
N SER A 64 -1.60 24.32 -3.57
CA SER A 64 -0.29 23.69 -3.78
C SER A 64 -0.38 22.52 -4.75
N GLU A 65 -1.40 21.71 -4.67
CA GLU A 65 -1.67 20.60 -5.60
C GLU A 65 -1.80 21.11 -7.04
N GLN A 66 -2.60 22.16 -7.27
CA GLN A 66 -2.78 22.74 -8.60
C GLN A 66 -1.46 23.21 -9.20
N ILE A 67 -0.62 23.89 -8.42
CA ILE A 67 0.68 24.38 -8.86
C ILE A 67 1.63 23.21 -9.19
N ILE A 68 1.60 22.13 -8.42
CA ILE A 68 2.40 20.93 -8.67
C ILE A 68 1.94 20.25 -9.97
N VAL A 69 0.64 20.16 -10.21
CA VAL A 69 0.10 19.59 -11.47
C VAL A 69 0.51 20.41 -12.67
N ASP A 70 0.41 21.73 -12.57
CA ASP A 70 0.85 22.62 -13.66
C ASP A 70 2.37 22.51 -13.88
N LEU A 71 3.15 22.39 -12.81
CA LEU A 71 4.57 22.10 -12.89
C LEU A 71 4.88 20.77 -13.59
N ILE A 72 4.18 19.69 -13.22
CA ILE A 72 4.40 18.35 -13.80
C ILE A 72 4.18 18.36 -15.32
N LYS A 73 3.20 19.12 -15.82
CA LYS A 73 2.94 19.28 -17.27
C LYS A 73 4.10 19.97 -18.01
N GLU A 74 4.89 20.76 -17.30
CA GLU A 74 6.04 21.50 -17.84
C GLU A 74 7.37 20.73 -17.76
N LEU A 75 7.37 19.53 -17.14
CA LEU A 75 8.58 18.73 -16.94
C LEU A 75 8.78 17.73 -18.06
N ASP A 76 10.03 17.59 -18.51
CA ASP A 76 10.45 16.57 -19.47
C ASP A 76 10.69 15.18 -18.83
N VAL A 77 10.63 15.09 -17.49
CA VAL A 77 10.84 13.87 -16.73
C VAL A 77 9.55 13.44 -16.04
N PRO A 78 9.28 12.12 -15.92
CA PRO A 78 8.08 11.64 -15.26
C PRO A 78 8.17 11.86 -13.75
N VAL A 79 7.34 12.75 -13.22
CA VAL A 79 7.15 12.99 -11.79
C VAL A 79 5.69 12.73 -11.44
N GLN A 80 5.47 12.05 -10.33
CA GLN A 80 4.14 11.79 -9.78
C GLN A 80 3.96 12.55 -8.47
N TYR A 81 2.72 12.71 -8.04
CA TYR A 81 2.45 13.28 -6.72
C TYR A 81 1.36 12.48 -5.99
N ILE A 82 1.29 12.68 -4.69
CA ILE A 82 0.28 12.09 -3.83
C ILE A 82 -0.05 13.03 -2.68
N ILE A 83 -1.32 13.08 -2.31
CA ILE A 83 -1.77 13.76 -1.10
C ILE A 83 -1.58 12.82 0.10
N VAL A 84 -0.85 13.29 1.10
CA VAL A 84 -0.51 12.53 2.31
C VAL A 84 -1.23 13.12 3.51
N ASN A 85 -1.79 12.27 4.35
CA ASN A 85 -2.38 12.70 5.61
C ASN A 85 -1.30 13.23 6.56
N GLU A 86 -1.40 14.51 6.93
CA GLU A 86 -0.45 15.19 7.82
C GLU A 86 -0.88 15.22 9.29
N ALA A 87 -1.97 14.51 9.67
CA ALA A 87 -2.47 14.51 11.04
C ALA A 87 -1.35 14.22 12.05
N GLY A 88 -1.25 15.05 13.09
CA GLY A 88 -0.22 14.96 14.12
C GLY A 88 1.21 15.38 13.69
N ALA A 89 1.47 15.76 12.43
CA ALA A 89 2.80 16.23 12.02
C ALA A 89 3.24 17.49 12.78
N SER A 90 2.31 18.39 13.07
CA SER A 90 2.55 19.58 13.90
C SER A 90 2.91 19.22 15.35
N VAL A 91 2.28 18.20 15.91
CA VAL A 91 2.59 17.71 17.26
C VAL A 91 4.00 17.12 17.33
N TYR A 92 4.34 16.26 16.35
CA TYR A 92 5.70 15.72 16.24
C TYR A 92 6.74 16.84 16.08
N SER A 93 6.53 17.76 15.12
CA SER A 93 7.53 18.78 14.80
C SER A 93 7.85 19.75 15.95
N ALA A 94 6.90 19.96 16.86
CA ALA A 94 7.07 20.73 18.07
C ALA A 94 7.62 19.91 19.27
N SER A 95 7.74 18.59 19.13
CA SER A 95 8.18 17.71 20.22
C SER A 95 9.68 17.82 20.51
N LYS A 96 10.06 17.38 21.71
CA LYS A 96 11.46 17.23 22.09
C LYS A 96 12.17 16.23 21.19
N LEU A 97 11.51 15.13 20.83
CA LEU A 97 12.03 14.11 19.93
C LEU A 97 12.42 14.70 18.57
N ALA A 98 11.55 15.50 17.96
CA ALA A 98 11.85 16.15 16.69
C ALA A 98 12.99 17.16 16.80
N THR A 99 13.12 17.81 17.96
CA THR A 99 14.24 18.74 18.22
C THR A 99 15.57 17.98 18.37
N GLU A 100 15.57 16.82 19.00
CA GLU A 100 16.75 15.96 19.09
C GLU A 100 17.13 15.34 17.75
N GLU A 101 16.13 14.96 16.92
CA GLU A 101 16.34 14.39 15.59
C GLU A 101 16.84 15.43 14.57
N PHE A 102 16.31 16.66 14.66
CA PHE A 102 16.64 17.77 13.74
C PHE A 102 16.92 19.06 14.52
N PRO A 103 18.05 19.17 15.20
CA PRO A 103 18.36 20.33 16.06
C PRO A 103 18.46 21.64 15.28
N ASN A 104 18.85 21.60 14.01
CA ASN A 104 19.07 22.77 13.17
C ASN A 104 17.86 23.13 12.29
N PHE A 105 16.75 22.37 12.36
CA PHE A 105 15.55 22.64 11.57
C PHE A 105 14.51 23.38 12.40
N ASP A 106 13.79 24.26 11.75
CA ASP A 106 12.57 24.83 12.33
C ASP A 106 11.42 23.82 12.35
N VAL A 107 10.33 24.19 13.04
CA VAL A 107 9.14 23.34 13.19
C VAL A 107 8.53 22.95 11.84
N GLY A 108 8.52 23.89 10.87
CA GLY A 108 7.97 23.62 9.54
C GLY A 108 8.84 22.67 8.71
N GLN A 109 10.15 22.79 8.78
CA GLN A 109 11.09 21.88 8.12
C GLN A 109 11.00 20.45 8.70
N ARG A 110 10.84 20.32 10.04
CA ARG A 110 10.60 19.03 10.70
C ARG A 110 9.27 18.40 10.27
N SER A 111 8.22 19.21 10.15
CA SER A 111 6.92 18.77 9.65
C SER A 111 7.01 18.27 8.20
N ALA A 112 7.67 19.02 7.32
CA ALA A 112 7.87 18.64 5.92
C ALA A 112 8.65 17.31 5.80
N ALA A 113 9.71 17.13 6.60
CA ALA A 113 10.47 15.89 6.65
C ALA A 113 9.60 14.70 7.08
N SER A 114 8.76 14.87 8.10
CA SER A 114 7.84 13.84 8.56
C SER A 114 6.81 13.48 7.47
N ILE A 115 6.20 14.45 6.79
CA ILE A 115 5.23 14.21 5.71
C ILE A 115 5.89 13.44 4.56
N ALA A 116 7.11 13.76 4.18
CA ALA A 116 7.86 13.05 3.16
C ALA A 116 8.11 11.58 3.54
N ARG A 117 8.57 11.34 4.77
CA ARG A 117 8.87 10.00 5.29
C ARG A 117 7.65 9.12 5.49
N ARG A 118 6.48 9.70 5.79
CA ARG A 118 5.21 8.93 5.94
C ARG A 118 4.85 8.12 4.71
N LEU A 119 5.23 8.59 3.53
CA LEU A 119 4.99 7.84 2.31
C LEU A 119 5.95 6.64 2.17
N GLN A 120 7.15 6.77 2.72
CA GLN A 120 8.16 5.70 2.66
C GLN A 120 7.90 4.62 3.72
N ASP A 121 7.74 5.03 4.98
CA ASP A 121 7.38 4.16 6.10
C ASP A 121 6.43 4.90 7.07
N PRO A 122 5.11 4.73 6.90
CA PRO A 122 4.11 5.37 7.76
C PRO A 122 4.30 5.01 9.24
N LEU A 123 4.64 3.75 9.53
CA LEU A 123 4.74 3.26 10.89
C LEU A 123 5.91 3.92 11.63
N ALA A 124 7.07 4.07 10.98
CA ALA A 124 8.26 4.69 11.57
C ALA A 124 8.02 6.17 11.96
N GLU A 125 7.12 6.86 11.28
CA GLU A 125 6.76 8.25 11.60
C GLU A 125 5.59 8.35 12.58
N LEU A 126 4.55 7.52 12.41
CA LEU A 126 3.35 7.60 13.26
C LEU A 126 3.60 7.17 14.70
N VAL A 127 4.53 6.25 14.96
CA VAL A 127 4.91 5.86 16.33
C VAL A 127 5.55 6.99 17.15
N LYS A 128 6.01 8.05 16.48
CA LYS A 128 6.55 9.25 17.12
C LYS A 128 5.49 10.19 17.69
N ILE A 129 4.21 9.90 17.43
CA ILE A 129 3.06 10.76 17.75
C ILE A 129 2.15 10.00 18.72
N ASP A 130 1.77 10.64 19.82
CA ASP A 130 0.74 10.09 20.71
C ASP A 130 -0.57 9.91 19.92
N PRO A 131 -1.14 8.70 19.82
CA PRO A 131 -2.38 8.46 19.07
C PRO A 131 -3.55 9.37 19.48
N LYS A 132 -3.59 9.80 20.75
CA LYS A 132 -4.58 10.76 21.24
C LYS A 132 -4.53 12.10 20.53
N SER A 133 -3.36 12.50 20.02
CA SER A 133 -3.18 13.76 19.28
C SER A 133 -3.74 13.70 17.86
N ILE A 134 -3.94 12.50 17.31
CA ILE A 134 -4.57 12.29 16.00
C ILE A 134 -6.08 12.19 16.12
N GLY A 135 -6.56 11.74 17.29
CA GLY A 135 -7.97 11.46 17.57
C GLY A 135 -8.30 9.97 17.35
N VAL A 136 -8.77 9.32 18.40
CA VAL A 136 -9.07 7.88 18.43
C VAL A 136 -10.55 7.58 18.64
N GLY A 137 -11.38 8.60 18.81
CA GLY A 137 -12.83 8.44 18.96
C GLY A 137 -13.54 9.71 19.45
N GLN A 138 -14.84 9.76 19.20
CA GLN A 138 -15.68 10.91 19.52
C GLN A 138 -15.70 11.23 21.02
N TYR A 139 -15.68 10.19 21.87
CA TYR A 139 -15.73 10.31 23.34
C TYR A 139 -14.36 10.19 24.02
N GLN A 140 -13.28 10.43 23.29
CA GLN A 140 -11.92 10.34 23.79
C GLN A 140 -11.70 11.15 25.08
N HIS A 141 -12.30 12.35 25.17
CA HIS A 141 -12.12 13.26 26.29
C HIS A 141 -12.92 12.84 27.54
N ASP A 142 -13.96 12.04 27.37
CA ASP A 142 -14.81 11.55 28.47
C ASP A 142 -14.25 10.29 29.15
N MET A 143 -13.22 9.68 28.53
CA MET A 143 -12.57 8.47 29.05
C MET A 143 -11.50 8.76 30.06
N ASN A 144 -11.19 7.78 30.92
CA ASN A 144 -10.03 7.87 31.79
C ASN A 144 -8.74 7.93 30.95
N GLN A 145 -8.07 9.09 30.96
CA GLN A 145 -6.92 9.37 30.08
C GLN A 145 -5.72 8.45 30.33
N LYS A 146 -5.53 7.96 31.56
CA LYS A 146 -4.44 7.01 31.89
C LYS A 146 -4.72 5.65 31.24
N LYS A 147 -5.92 5.10 31.48
CA LYS A 147 -6.31 3.80 30.89
C LYS A 147 -6.35 3.85 29.38
N LEU A 148 -6.85 4.95 28.80
CA LEU A 148 -6.85 5.15 27.36
C LEU A 148 -5.40 5.15 26.81
N GLY A 149 -4.48 5.86 27.45
CA GLY A 149 -3.08 5.89 27.04
C GLY A 149 -2.42 4.51 27.11
N GLU A 150 -2.65 3.76 28.20
CA GLU A 150 -2.15 2.39 28.35
C GLU A 150 -2.69 1.45 27.27
N ALA A 151 -4.00 1.50 26.98
CA ALA A 151 -4.62 0.68 25.95
C ALA A 151 -4.09 1.01 24.55
N LEU A 152 -3.98 2.30 24.21
CA LEU A 152 -3.45 2.74 22.92
C LEU A 152 -1.98 2.35 22.74
N ASN A 153 -1.18 2.46 23.80
CA ASN A 153 0.22 2.04 23.75
C ASN A 153 0.34 0.53 23.49
N GLY A 154 -0.49 -0.28 24.14
CA GLY A 154 -0.56 -1.73 23.88
C GLY A 154 -0.96 -2.05 22.44
N VAL A 155 -1.90 -1.30 21.86
CA VAL A 155 -2.28 -1.47 20.43
C VAL A 155 -1.12 -1.12 19.50
N VAL A 156 -0.39 -0.03 19.76
CA VAL A 156 0.78 0.36 18.94
C VAL A 156 1.86 -0.73 19.04
N GLU A 157 2.14 -1.22 20.26
CA GLU A 157 3.10 -2.30 20.48
C GLU A 157 2.71 -3.57 19.72
N ASP A 158 1.46 -4.01 19.81
CA ASP A 158 0.95 -5.17 19.04
C ASP A 158 1.11 -4.98 17.53
N CYS A 159 0.74 -3.82 17.01
CA CYS A 159 0.88 -3.49 15.58
C CYS A 159 2.35 -3.54 15.12
N VAL A 160 3.26 -2.94 15.89
CA VAL A 160 4.70 -2.91 15.56
C VAL A 160 5.29 -4.32 15.59
N ASN A 161 4.99 -5.11 16.62
CA ASN A 161 5.50 -6.48 16.73
C ASN A 161 4.93 -7.38 15.62
N ARG A 162 3.66 -7.22 15.27
CA ARG A 162 3.03 -7.98 14.17
C ARG A 162 3.65 -7.68 12.80
N VAL A 163 3.94 -6.42 12.53
CA VAL A 163 4.60 -5.99 11.28
C VAL A 163 6.08 -6.40 11.29
N GLY A 164 6.74 -6.30 12.46
CA GLY A 164 8.18 -6.41 12.59
C GLY A 164 8.91 -5.16 12.07
N VAL A 165 10.20 -5.08 12.31
CA VAL A 165 11.02 -3.93 11.93
C VAL A 165 12.28 -4.38 11.17
N ASP A 166 12.69 -3.60 10.19
CA ASP A 166 14.02 -3.81 9.57
C ASP A 166 15.10 -3.19 10.48
N LEU A 167 16.03 -4.03 10.94
CA LEU A 167 17.06 -3.65 11.89
C LEU A 167 18.00 -2.56 11.33
N ASN A 168 18.14 -2.48 10.02
CA ASN A 168 19.03 -1.56 9.34
C ASN A 168 18.40 -0.18 9.05
N THR A 169 17.08 -0.08 9.10
CA THR A 169 16.37 1.18 8.78
C THR A 169 15.57 1.74 9.97
N ALA A 170 15.19 0.90 10.94
CA ALA A 170 14.37 1.31 12.06
C ALA A 170 15.00 2.43 12.88
N SER A 171 14.18 3.40 13.31
CA SER A 171 14.54 4.43 14.26
C SER A 171 14.53 3.91 15.71
N ALA A 172 15.22 4.58 16.63
CA ALA A 172 15.17 4.23 18.04
C ALA A 172 13.72 4.22 18.56
N SER A 173 12.91 5.20 18.16
CA SER A 173 11.50 5.29 18.57
C SER A 173 10.66 4.10 18.10
N LEU A 174 10.94 3.54 16.92
CA LEU A 174 10.26 2.35 16.43
C LEU A 174 10.75 1.10 17.16
N LEU A 175 12.04 0.99 17.42
CA LEU A 175 12.65 -0.12 18.13
C LEU A 175 12.16 -0.23 19.58
N GLU A 176 11.82 0.88 20.25
CA GLU A 176 11.28 0.90 21.61
C GLU A 176 9.96 0.11 21.77
N TYR A 177 9.21 -0.07 20.69
CA TYR A 177 7.96 -0.85 20.69
C TYR A 177 8.19 -2.36 20.49
N ILE A 178 9.42 -2.78 20.20
CA ILE A 178 9.73 -4.20 20.08
C ILE A 178 9.85 -4.85 21.46
N SER A 179 9.21 -5.99 21.61
CA SER A 179 9.24 -6.76 22.85
C SER A 179 10.68 -7.01 23.33
N GLY A 180 10.95 -6.74 24.59
CA GLY A 180 12.29 -6.88 25.20
C GLY A 180 13.26 -5.72 24.94
N ILE A 181 12.88 -4.68 24.18
CA ILE A 181 13.73 -3.53 23.87
C ILE A 181 13.33 -2.31 24.70
N SER A 182 14.23 -1.90 25.59
CA SER A 182 14.11 -0.63 26.31
C SER A 182 14.62 0.55 25.47
N LYS A 183 14.24 1.76 25.82
CA LYS A 183 14.73 3.01 25.21
C LYS A 183 16.25 3.06 25.10
N THR A 184 16.98 2.61 26.14
CA THR A 184 18.44 2.58 26.13
C THR A 184 18.97 1.56 25.12
N ILE A 185 18.36 0.36 25.05
CA ILE A 185 18.76 -0.68 24.10
C ILE A 185 18.46 -0.23 22.67
N ALA A 186 17.30 0.37 22.42
CA ALA A 186 16.93 0.94 21.12
C ALA A 186 17.97 1.94 20.59
N LYS A 187 18.39 2.86 21.47
CA LYS A 187 19.47 3.80 21.14
C LYS A 187 20.79 3.08 20.86
N ASN A 188 21.19 2.13 21.72
CA ASN A 188 22.43 1.38 21.53
C ASN A 188 22.45 0.56 20.23
N ILE A 189 21.30 0.07 19.75
CA ILE A 189 21.19 -0.60 18.45
C ILE A 189 21.51 0.38 17.32
N VAL A 190 20.96 1.59 17.37
CA VAL A 190 21.22 2.62 16.35
C VAL A 190 22.68 3.04 16.40
N ASP A 191 23.22 3.35 17.61
CA ASP A 191 24.61 3.74 17.80
C ASP A 191 25.58 2.64 17.29
N TYR A 192 25.26 1.36 17.57
CA TYR A 192 26.05 0.23 17.07
C TYR A 192 26.05 0.17 15.52
N ARG A 193 24.88 0.36 14.91
CA ARG A 193 24.75 0.38 13.45
C ARG A 193 25.54 1.52 12.82
N GLU A 194 25.50 2.69 13.41
CA GLU A 194 26.25 3.85 12.93
C GLU A 194 27.76 3.68 13.05
N ALA A 195 28.21 3.04 14.12
CA ALA A 195 29.64 2.82 14.38
C ALA A 195 30.23 1.63 13.59
N ASN A 196 29.46 0.54 13.40
CA ASN A 196 29.96 -0.72 12.85
C ASN A 196 29.39 -1.06 11.46
N GLY A 197 28.52 -0.20 10.91
CA GLY A 197 27.83 -0.48 9.66
C GLY A 197 26.58 -1.34 9.85
N ARG A 198 26.04 -1.83 8.73
CA ARG A 198 24.80 -2.60 8.70
C ARG A 198 24.91 -3.93 9.44
N PHE A 199 23.81 -4.33 10.08
CA PHE A 199 23.67 -5.70 10.56
C PHE A 199 23.52 -6.65 9.37
N THR A 200 24.30 -7.73 9.35
CA THR A 200 24.24 -8.80 8.34
C THR A 200 23.57 -10.07 8.87
N ASN A 201 23.49 -10.22 10.20
CA ASN A 201 22.79 -11.32 10.84
C ASN A 201 22.26 -10.92 12.22
N ARG A 202 21.19 -11.59 12.66
CA ARG A 202 20.55 -11.33 13.97
C ARG A 202 21.46 -11.56 15.16
N LYS A 203 22.44 -12.47 15.07
CA LYS A 203 23.38 -12.78 16.16
C LYS A 203 24.24 -11.56 16.54
N GLN A 204 24.44 -10.61 15.61
CA GLN A 204 25.17 -9.38 15.92
C GLN A 204 24.47 -8.50 16.96
N LEU A 205 23.15 -8.67 17.19
CA LEU A 205 22.45 -8.01 18.29
C LEU A 205 23.07 -8.30 19.65
N LEU A 206 23.61 -9.49 19.85
CA LEU A 206 24.31 -9.85 21.11
C LEU A 206 25.59 -9.04 21.37
N LYS A 207 26.09 -8.31 20.36
CA LYS A 207 27.23 -7.40 20.50
C LYS A 207 26.79 -5.98 20.89
N VAL A 208 25.49 -5.70 20.89
CA VAL A 208 24.93 -4.40 21.24
C VAL A 208 24.98 -4.24 22.78
N ALA A 209 25.47 -3.10 23.24
CA ALA A 209 25.57 -2.81 24.68
C ALA A 209 24.20 -2.91 25.37
N LYS A 210 24.14 -3.61 26.50
CA LYS A 210 22.95 -3.89 27.32
C LYS A 210 21.90 -4.83 26.69
N LEU A 211 22.11 -5.34 25.50
CA LEU A 211 21.26 -6.35 24.89
C LEU A 211 21.82 -7.74 25.24
N GLY A 212 21.33 -8.30 26.33
CA GLY A 212 21.72 -9.63 26.78
C GLY A 212 20.94 -10.77 26.12
N PRO A 213 21.30 -12.05 26.41
CA PRO A 213 20.64 -13.20 25.78
C PRO A 213 19.12 -13.22 25.96
N LYS A 214 18.60 -12.85 27.14
CA LYS A 214 17.15 -12.80 27.41
C LYS A 214 16.43 -11.76 26.56
N ALA A 215 17.01 -10.56 26.39
CA ALA A 215 16.43 -9.54 25.52
C ALA A 215 16.51 -9.97 24.06
N PHE A 216 17.60 -10.63 23.62
CA PHE A 216 17.74 -11.19 22.30
C PHE A 216 16.64 -12.23 22.01
N GLU A 217 16.41 -13.17 22.91
CA GLU A 217 15.35 -14.17 22.82
C GLU A 217 13.97 -13.54 22.66
N GLN A 218 13.69 -12.43 23.33
CA GLN A 218 12.40 -11.74 23.22
C GLN A 218 12.25 -10.95 21.92
N CYS A 219 13.30 -10.33 21.38
CA CYS A 219 13.18 -9.40 20.26
C CYS A 219 13.53 -10.00 18.90
N ALA A 220 14.32 -11.07 18.85
CA ALA A 220 14.93 -11.53 17.60
C ALA A 220 13.93 -11.92 16.51
N GLY A 221 12.77 -12.46 16.87
CA GLY A 221 11.71 -12.82 15.91
C GLY A 221 11.06 -11.62 15.23
N PHE A 222 11.10 -10.44 15.85
CA PHE A 222 10.49 -9.22 15.32
C PHE A 222 11.48 -8.34 14.54
N MET A 223 12.78 -8.61 14.66
CA MET A 223 13.85 -7.87 14.01
C MET A 223 14.29 -8.55 12.74
N ARG A 224 14.09 -7.89 11.59
CA ARG A 224 14.34 -8.44 10.26
C ARG A 224 15.58 -7.83 9.62
N ILE A 225 16.28 -8.63 8.80
CA ILE A 225 17.42 -8.19 7.99
C ILE A 225 17.17 -8.69 6.57
N THR A 226 16.73 -7.78 5.70
CA THR A 226 16.26 -8.16 4.35
C THR A 226 17.37 -8.60 3.39
N ASP A 227 18.60 -8.13 3.62
CA ASP A 227 19.76 -8.41 2.76
C ASP A 227 20.93 -8.95 3.61
N GLY A 228 20.62 -9.87 4.52
CA GLY A 228 21.58 -10.49 5.44
C GLY A 228 22.22 -11.76 4.89
N ASP A 229 23.17 -12.30 5.66
CA ASP A 229 23.91 -13.54 5.34
C ASP A 229 22.96 -14.74 5.37
N ASN A 230 22.02 -14.76 6.32
CA ASN A 230 21.05 -15.84 6.49
C ASN A 230 19.66 -15.40 6.00
N PRO A 231 19.07 -16.07 4.98
CA PRO A 231 17.74 -15.75 4.47
C PRO A 231 16.63 -15.83 5.53
N LEU A 232 16.80 -16.64 6.58
CA LEU A 232 15.83 -16.75 7.66
C LEU A 232 15.78 -15.48 8.51
N ASP A 233 16.85 -14.66 8.52
CA ASP A 233 16.84 -13.37 9.22
C ASP A 233 15.90 -12.33 8.56
N ALA A 234 15.48 -12.57 7.31
CA ALA A 234 14.46 -11.75 6.66
C ALA A 234 13.02 -12.18 6.98
N THR A 235 12.84 -13.29 7.72
CA THR A 235 11.53 -13.87 8.06
C THR A 235 11.13 -13.58 9.50
N SER A 236 9.91 -13.90 9.90
CA SER A 236 9.49 -13.88 11.31
C SER A 236 9.90 -15.14 12.09
N VAL A 237 10.54 -16.10 11.42
CA VAL A 237 11.02 -17.33 12.09
C VAL A 237 12.01 -16.96 13.19
N HIS A 238 11.73 -17.42 14.40
CA HIS A 238 12.61 -17.17 15.54
C HIS A 238 13.93 -17.96 15.42
N PRO A 239 15.09 -17.40 15.83
CA PRO A 239 16.38 -18.09 15.73
C PRO A 239 16.43 -19.47 16.41
N GLU A 240 15.66 -19.72 17.46
CA GLU A 240 15.53 -21.05 18.08
C GLU A 240 14.97 -22.09 17.15
N SER A 241 14.13 -21.71 16.20
CA SER A 241 13.51 -22.60 15.24
C SER A 241 14.34 -22.80 13.96
N TYR A 242 15.53 -22.19 13.85
CA TYR A 242 16.34 -22.29 12.63
C TYR A 242 16.80 -23.73 12.35
N GLU A 243 17.21 -24.47 13.38
CA GLU A 243 17.60 -25.87 13.21
C GLU A 243 16.42 -26.73 12.72
N ALA A 244 15.25 -26.57 13.32
CA ALA A 244 14.03 -27.26 12.88
C ALA A 244 13.63 -26.85 11.45
N THR A 245 13.80 -25.57 11.11
CA THR A 245 13.51 -25.05 9.76
C THR A 245 14.48 -25.64 8.72
N MET A 246 15.77 -25.77 9.04
CA MET A 246 16.74 -26.39 8.15
C MET A 246 16.42 -27.86 7.91
N LYS A 247 16.11 -28.63 8.98
CA LYS A 247 15.64 -30.02 8.85
C LYS A 247 14.37 -30.14 8.02
N LEU A 248 13.43 -29.18 8.14
CA LEU A 248 12.23 -29.12 7.32
C LEU A 248 12.56 -28.90 5.84
N LEU A 249 13.45 -27.96 5.53
CA LEU A 249 13.90 -27.69 4.16
C LEU A 249 14.54 -28.93 3.54
N ASP A 250 15.42 -29.63 4.26
CA ASP A 250 16.04 -30.89 3.80
C ASP A 250 14.98 -31.97 3.48
N ARG A 251 13.91 -32.07 4.30
CA ARG A 251 12.80 -33.01 4.06
C ARG A 251 11.91 -32.62 2.85
N LEU A 252 11.91 -31.36 2.48
CA LEU A 252 11.17 -30.84 1.33
C LEU A 252 12.02 -30.75 0.06
N ASP A 253 13.28 -31.24 0.10
CA ASP A 253 14.26 -31.12 -0.98
C ASP A 253 14.48 -29.65 -1.41
N LEU A 254 14.53 -28.73 -0.44
CA LEU A 254 14.76 -27.30 -0.65
C LEU A 254 16.08 -26.88 0.00
N SER A 255 16.85 -26.08 -0.72
CA SER A 255 18.07 -25.45 -0.21
C SER A 255 17.81 -24.02 0.31
N MET A 256 18.74 -23.48 1.09
CA MET A 256 18.71 -22.06 1.50
C MET A 256 18.80 -21.10 0.30
N GLU A 257 19.38 -21.54 -0.81
CA GLU A 257 19.40 -20.78 -2.07
C GLU A 257 18.00 -20.71 -2.71
N ASP A 258 17.20 -21.78 -2.57
CA ASP A 258 15.83 -21.78 -3.08
C ASP A 258 14.95 -20.86 -2.25
N VAL A 259 15.18 -20.77 -0.93
CA VAL A 259 14.52 -19.76 -0.08
C VAL A 259 14.90 -18.35 -0.54
N LYS A 260 16.18 -18.07 -0.83
CA LYS A 260 16.61 -16.78 -1.40
C LYS A 260 15.93 -16.46 -2.74
N LYS A 261 15.78 -17.44 -3.62
CA LYS A 261 15.10 -17.29 -4.91
C LYS A 261 13.62 -16.96 -4.71
N LEU A 262 12.92 -17.69 -3.83
CA LEU A 262 11.52 -17.42 -3.49
C LEU A 262 11.33 -16.01 -2.92
N GLN A 263 12.24 -15.57 -2.06
CA GLN A 263 12.26 -14.19 -1.54
C GLN A 263 12.48 -13.15 -2.64
N ALA A 264 13.42 -13.41 -3.56
CA ALA A 264 13.71 -12.52 -4.68
C ALA A 264 12.54 -12.46 -5.69
N GLU A 265 11.90 -13.59 -5.97
CA GLU A 265 10.71 -13.65 -6.83
C GLU A 265 9.52 -12.93 -6.21
N SER A 266 9.28 -13.10 -4.91
CA SER A 266 8.27 -12.34 -4.17
C SER A 266 8.52 -10.83 -4.26
N LYS A 267 9.77 -10.38 -4.05
CA LYS A 267 10.16 -8.97 -4.23
C LYS A 267 9.95 -8.48 -5.68
N ARG A 268 10.27 -9.30 -6.69
CA ARG A 268 10.08 -8.95 -8.11
C ARG A 268 8.61 -8.87 -8.50
N MET A 269 7.78 -9.81 -8.05
CA MET A 269 6.34 -9.76 -8.27
C MET A 269 5.71 -8.53 -7.61
N LYS A 270 6.13 -8.20 -6.39
CA LYS A 270 5.70 -6.98 -5.68
C LYS A 270 6.11 -5.71 -6.43
N ALA A 271 7.34 -5.64 -6.94
CA ALA A 271 7.82 -4.51 -7.75
C ALA A 271 7.07 -4.40 -9.09
N GLY A 272 6.80 -5.53 -9.76
CA GLY A 272 6.04 -5.58 -11.00
C GLY A 272 4.58 -5.15 -10.83
N LEU A 273 3.92 -5.56 -9.74
CA LEU A 273 2.57 -5.11 -9.39
C LEU A 273 2.54 -3.61 -9.09
N LYS A 274 3.54 -3.08 -8.37
CA LYS A 274 3.68 -1.63 -8.15
C LYS A 274 3.89 -0.86 -9.46
N GLN A 275 4.67 -1.38 -10.40
CA GLN A 275 4.88 -0.76 -11.73
C GLN A 275 3.63 -0.85 -12.62
N GLN A 276 2.87 -1.95 -12.57
CA GLN A 276 1.61 -2.07 -13.32
C GLN A 276 0.51 -1.17 -12.76
N ALA A 277 0.48 -0.96 -11.45
CA ALA A 277 -0.42 0.01 -10.81
C ALA A 277 -0.05 1.47 -11.13
N ALA A 278 1.22 1.75 -11.40
CA ALA A 278 1.74 3.08 -11.74
C ALA A 278 1.72 3.40 -13.24
N ALA A 279 1.51 2.42 -14.12
CA ALA A 279 1.44 2.66 -15.56
C ALA A 279 0.06 3.23 -15.94
N PRO A 280 -0.01 4.38 -16.65
CA PRO A 280 -1.28 4.85 -17.18
C PRO A 280 -1.87 3.76 -18.09
N ALA A 281 -3.13 3.41 -17.85
CA ALA A 281 -3.85 2.41 -18.63
C ALA A 281 -3.85 2.84 -20.11
N LYS A 282 -2.97 2.25 -20.92
CA LYS A 282 -3.08 2.40 -22.39
C LYS A 282 -4.45 1.88 -22.78
N PRO A 283 -5.23 2.63 -23.55
CA PRO A 283 -6.52 2.15 -24.04
C PRO A 283 -6.25 0.84 -24.79
N LYS A 284 -6.76 -0.26 -24.29
CA LYS A 284 -6.74 -1.54 -25.02
C LYS A 284 -7.49 -1.32 -26.30
N PRO A 285 -6.92 -1.67 -27.49
CA PRO A 285 -7.67 -1.61 -28.72
C PRO A 285 -8.91 -2.49 -28.52
N GLN A 286 -10.08 -1.88 -28.65
CA GLN A 286 -11.34 -2.60 -28.62
C GLN A 286 -11.29 -3.62 -29.78
N LYS A 287 -11.09 -4.89 -29.46
CA LYS A 287 -11.41 -5.96 -30.40
C LYS A 287 -12.91 -5.85 -30.66
N GLN A 288 -13.27 -5.39 -31.83
CA GLN A 288 -14.64 -5.49 -32.30
C GLN A 288 -15.09 -6.93 -32.09
N LYS A 289 -16.05 -7.14 -31.22
CA LYS A 289 -16.68 -8.45 -31.04
C LYS A 289 -17.39 -8.73 -32.40
N GLN A 290 -16.83 -9.64 -33.16
CA GLN A 290 -17.55 -10.19 -34.30
C GLN A 290 -18.81 -10.88 -33.81
N VAL A 291 -19.95 -10.37 -34.19
CA VAL A 291 -21.24 -10.98 -33.83
C VAL A 291 -21.40 -12.19 -34.72
N VAL A 292 -21.28 -13.38 -34.16
CA VAL A 292 -21.54 -14.64 -34.86
C VAL A 292 -23.04 -14.93 -34.81
N ILE A 293 -23.71 -14.81 -35.93
CA ILE A 293 -25.15 -15.15 -36.06
C ILE A 293 -25.27 -16.67 -36.23
N ARG A 294 -25.72 -17.34 -35.18
CA ARG A 294 -25.79 -18.82 -35.10
C ARG A 294 -26.96 -19.48 -35.83
N ASN A 295 -27.85 -18.73 -36.45
CA ASN A 295 -28.96 -19.34 -37.16
C ASN A 295 -29.33 -18.55 -38.42
N THR A 296 -28.79 -18.99 -39.54
CA THR A 296 -29.03 -18.38 -40.89
C THR A 296 -30.06 -19.15 -41.73
N SER A 297 -30.70 -20.21 -41.18
CA SER A 297 -31.65 -21.02 -41.89
C SER A 297 -33.04 -20.37 -42.09
N THR A 298 -33.33 -19.30 -41.35
CA THR A 298 -34.57 -18.55 -41.45
C THR A 298 -34.42 -17.31 -42.33
N ALA A 299 -35.51 -16.87 -43.00
CA ALA A 299 -35.53 -15.66 -43.83
C ALA A 299 -35.06 -14.42 -43.06
N MET A 300 -35.35 -14.35 -41.77
CA MET A 300 -34.97 -13.26 -40.86
C MET A 300 -33.48 -13.28 -40.53
N GLY A 301 -32.86 -14.49 -40.37
CA GLY A 301 -31.43 -14.64 -40.17
C GLY A 301 -30.60 -14.20 -41.37
N LYS A 302 -31.12 -14.48 -42.61
CA LYS A 302 -30.50 -14.03 -43.88
C LYS A 302 -30.59 -12.51 -44.07
N ALA A 303 -31.73 -11.91 -43.72
CA ALA A 303 -31.93 -10.47 -43.78
C ALA A 303 -31.02 -9.71 -42.79
N LEU A 304 -30.82 -10.24 -41.57
CA LEU A 304 -29.95 -9.66 -40.54
C LEU A 304 -28.46 -9.75 -40.95
N ALA A 305 -28.04 -10.88 -41.54
CA ALA A 305 -26.67 -11.05 -42.05
C ALA A 305 -26.35 -10.10 -43.20
N ALA A 306 -27.31 -9.85 -44.08
CA ALA A 306 -27.17 -8.90 -45.19
C ALA A 306 -27.12 -7.43 -44.72
N ALA A 307 -27.84 -7.09 -43.67
CA ALA A 307 -27.87 -5.73 -43.09
C ALA A 307 -26.58 -5.36 -42.32
N MET A 308 -25.81 -6.35 -41.83
CA MET A 308 -24.59 -6.14 -41.01
C MET A 308 -23.27 -6.22 -41.79
N GLY A 309 -23.29 -6.18 -43.13
CA GLY A 309 -22.15 -5.94 -44.02
C GLY A 309 -20.87 -6.70 -43.67
N GLY A 310 -20.81 -8.02 -43.89
CA GLY A 310 -19.54 -8.75 -43.82
C GLY A 310 -19.35 -9.77 -42.68
N ALA A 311 -20.38 -10.46 -42.26
CA ALA A 311 -20.27 -11.59 -41.35
C ALA A 311 -19.77 -12.85 -42.06
N VAL A 312 -18.74 -13.52 -41.52
CA VAL A 312 -18.25 -14.80 -42.04
C VAL A 312 -19.21 -15.91 -41.65
N LEU A 313 -19.75 -16.62 -42.62
CA LEU A 313 -20.62 -17.78 -42.45
C LEU A 313 -19.78 -19.05 -42.20
N GLN A 314 -19.93 -19.69 -41.07
CA GLN A 314 -19.45 -21.07 -40.83
C GLN A 314 -20.65 -22.00 -40.67
N GLU A 315 -20.77 -22.97 -41.60
CA GLU A 315 -21.69 -24.10 -41.49
C GLU A 315 -21.05 -25.21 -40.63
N GLU A 316 -21.65 -25.51 -39.46
CA GLU A 316 -21.31 -26.72 -38.70
C GLU A 316 -22.36 -27.81 -39.04
N LYS A 317 -21.87 -28.94 -39.55
CA LYS A 317 -22.63 -30.19 -39.66
C LYS A 317 -22.78 -30.82 -38.25
N GLY A 318 -24.01 -31.11 -37.92
CA GLY A 318 -24.37 -31.66 -36.60
C GLY A 318 -23.80 -33.02 -36.30
N LYS A 319 -23.52 -33.24 -35.02
CA LYS A 319 -23.67 -34.56 -34.34
C LYS A 319 -24.18 -34.32 -32.94
N GLU A 320 -25.37 -34.90 -32.67
CA GLU A 320 -25.93 -35.14 -31.35
C GLU A 320 -25.07 -36.13 -30.58
N SER A 321 -24.85 -35.90 -29.33
CA SER A 321 -25.17 -36.87 -28.29
C SER A 321 -24.85 -36.35 -26.88
N ALA A 322 -25.70 -36.73 -25.95
CA ALA A 322 -25.82 -36.41 -24.56
C ALA A 322 -24.60 -36.77 -23.70
N ALA A 323 -24.38 -36.07 -22.62
CA ALA A 323 -24.43 -36.52 -21.24
C ALA A 323 -23.71 -35.57 -20.30
N ALA A 324 -24.31 -35.40 -19.13
CA ALA A 324 -23.80 -34.66 -17.99
C ALA A 324 -22.46 -35.18 -17.46
N GLY A 325 -21.62 -34.32 -16.94
CA GLY A 325 -20.46 -34.76 -16.16
C GLY A 325 -19.35 -33.72 -16.04
N ASN A 326 -19.31 -33.14 -14.87
CA ASN A 326 -18.07 -32.76 -14.14
C ASN A 326 -16.98 -31.95 -14.87
N VAL A 327 -16.92 -30.68 -14.61
CA VAL A 327 -15.81 -29.79 -15.04
C VAL A 327 -14.61 -29.98 -14.12
N GLY A 328 -13.76 -30.94 -14.46
CA GLY A 328 -12.39 -31.01 -13.98
C GLY A 328 -11.51 -30.17 -14.92
N GLY A 329 -10.97 -29.03 -14.42
CA GLY A 329 -9.98 -28.27 -15.15
C GLY A 329 -8.73 -29.11 -15.37
N LYS A 330 -8.37 -29.36 -16.62
CA LYS A 330 -7.08 -29.90 -17.02
C LYS A 330 -6.01 -28.81 -16.84
N GLU A 331 -5.17 -28.95 -15.82
CA GLU A 331 -3.88 -28.27 -15.73
C GLU A 331 -2.98 -28.75 -16.87
N ILE A 332 -2.51 -27.80 -17.63
CA ILE A 332 -1.43 -28.02 -18.62
C ILE A 332 -0.12 -27.99 -17.81
N LEU A 333 0.47 -29.15 -17.60
CA LEU A 333 1.77 -29.34 -16.99
C LEU A 333 2.86 -28.97 -18.01
N ASP A 334 3.31 -27.72 -18.02
CA ASP A 334 4.60 -27.36 -18.57
C ASP A 334 5.64 -27.35 -17.45
N GLY A 335 6.72 -28.11 -17.64
CA GLY A 335 7.73 -28.52 -16.66
C GLY A 335 8.61 -27.42 -16.03
N LYS A 336 8.08 -26.24 -15.73
CA LYS A 336 8.73 -25.16 -14.95
C LYS A 336 7.88 -24.61 -13.80
N GLY A 337 6.73 -25.22 -13.50
CA GLY A 337 5.76 -24.75 -12.51
C GLY A 337 5.76 -25.48 -11.17
N ALA A 338 6.72 -26.35 -10.89
CA ALA A 338 6.74 -27.15 -9.65
C ALA A 338 7.07 -26.35 -8.37
N ALA A 339 7.51 -25.11 -8.48
CA ALA A 339 7.79 -24.23 -7.34
C ALA A 339 6.52 -23.49 -6.78
N ALA A 340 5.42 -23.54 -7.50
CA ALA A 340 4.19 -22.77 -7.16
C ALA A 340 3.15 -23.58 -6.38
N ALA A 341 3.38 -24.86 -6.08
CA ALA A 341 2.54 -25.59 -5.15
C ALA A 341 2.88 -25.14 -3.73
N SER A 342 1.87 -24.61 -2.99
CA SER A 342 2.02 -24.20 -1.59
C SER A 342 2.85 -25.22 -0.81
N LEU A 343 3.92 -24.78 -0.12
CA LEU A 343 4.76 -25.63 0.72
C LEU A 343 3.93 -26.36 1.76
N GLU A 344 2.89 -25.69 2.21
CA GLU A 344 1.91 -26.26 3.14
C GLU A 344 1.22 -27.52 2.59
N ARG A 345 0.98 -27.60 1.28
CA ARG A 345 0.38 -28.79 0.61
C ARG A 345 1.39 -29.95 0.43
N ARG A 346 2.70 -29.66 0.48
CA ARG A 346 3.73 -30.70 0.40
C ARG A 346 3.84 -31.48 1.71
N VAL A 347 3.44 -30.90 2.84
CA VAL A 347 3.41 -31.54 4.14
C VAL A 347 2.06 -32.21 4.34
N LYS A 348 1.97 -33.51 4.06
CA LYS A 348 0.71 -34.29 4.15
C LYS A 348 0.22 -34.50 5.58
N ASP A 349 1.12 -34.68 6.53
CA ASP A 349 0.85 -34.89 7.95
C ASP A 349 1.68 -33.92 8.80
N LYS A 350 1.05 -32.81 9.18
CA LYS A 350 1.69 -31.75 9.96
C LYS A 350 2.02 -32.20 11.39
N GLY A 351 1.15 -33.00 12.00
CA GLY A 351 1.34 -33.47 13.36
C GLY A 351 2.58 -34.38 13.47
N LYS A 352 2.73 -35.34 12.54
CA LYS A 352 3.88 -36.23 12.51
C LYS A 352 5.18 -35.46 12.19
N MET A 353 5.14 -34.56 11.23
CA MET A 353 6.29 -33.73 10.85
C MET A 353 6.75 -32.84 12.02
N ALA A 354 5.81 -32.22 12.73
CA ALA A 354 6.09 -31.38 13.90
C ALA A 354 6.79 -32.18 15.02
N GLN A 355 6.30 -33.40 15.30
CA GLN A 355 6.94 -34.32 16.25
C GLN A 355 8.37 -34.70 15.84
N GLU A 356 8.59 -35.03 14.57
CA GLU A 356 9.91 -35.39 14.03
C GLU A 356 10.91 -34.22 14.13
N LEU A 357 10.41 -32.96 13.98
CA LEU A 357 11.20 -31.74 14.07
C LEU A 357 11.37 -31.22 15.49
N GLY A 358 10.64 -31.79 16.46
CA GLY A 358 10.68 -31.37 17.86
C GLY A 358 10.04 -29.99 18.12
N ILE A 359 9.08 -29.58 17.28
CA ILE A 359 8.35 -28.30 17.39
C ILE A 359 6.84 -28.52 17.45
N GLY A 360 6.10 -27.48 17.83
CA GLY A 360 4.64 -27.51 17.81
C GLY A 360 4.09 -27.42 16.37
N GLU A 361 2.89 -27.98 16.13
CA GLU A 361 2.22 -27.95 14.83
C GLU A 361 1.89 -26.51 14.37
N ILE A 362 1.57 -25.63 15.31
CA ILE A 362 1.35 -24.20 15.07
C ILE A 362 2.65 -23.57 14.56
N THR A 363 3.77 -23.82 15.25
CA THR A 363 5.10 -23.32 14.85
C THR A 363 5.49 -23.82 13.46
N LEU A 364 5.25 -25.10 13.16
CA LEU A 364 5.49 -25.66 11.82
C LEU A 364 4.66 -24.93 10.76
N THR A 365 3.38 -24.69 11.03
CA THR A 365 2.49 -23.99 10.09
C THR A 365 2.96 -22.55 9.84
N ASP A 366 3.41 -21.86 10.87
CA ASP A 366 3.92 -20.49 10.75
C ASP A 366 5.26 -20.45 9.98
N ILE A 367 6.15 -21.41 10.22
CA ILE A 367 7.39 -21.54 9.43
C ILE A 367 7.07 -21.77 7.94
N LEU A 368 6.14 -22.67 7.62
CA LEU A 368 5.74 -22.93 6.23
C LEU A 368 5.19 -21.67 5.55
N LYS A 369 4.31 -20.93 6.22
CA LYS A 369 3.76 -19.66 5.70
C LYS A 369 4.86 -18.60 5.47
N GLU A 370 5.80 -18.50 6.41
CA GLU A 370 6.92 -17.55 6.29
C GLU A 370 7.90 -17.93 5.18
N LEU A 371 8.11 -19.22 4.92
CA LEU A 371 8.96 -19.66 3.81
C LEU A 371 8.30 -19.41 2.45
N GLU A 372 6.97 -19.52 2.36
CA GLU A 372 6.22 -19.22 1.13
C GLU A 372 6.17 -17.72 0.82
N LYS A 373 5.95 -16.92 1.85
CA LYS A 373 5.82 -15.46 1.75
C LYS A 373 6.65 -14.77 2.82
N PRO A 374 7.97 -14.80 2.66
CA PRO A 374 8.86 -14.25 3.68
C PRO A 374 8.62 -12.75 3.88
N ALA A 375 8.64 -12.34 5.15
CA ALA A 375 8.45 -10.96 5.56
C ALA A 375 7.11 -10.36 5.06
N ARG A 376 6.03 -11.14 5.08
CA ARG A 376 4.70 -10.61 4.76
C ARG A 376 4.34 -9.52 5.75
N ASP A 377 4.43 -8.29 5.28
CA ASP A 377 3.89 -7.15 5.98
C ASP A 377 2.36 -7.18 5.82
N PRO A 378 1.56 -7.20 6.90
CA PRO A 378 0.10 -7.14 6.81
C PRO A 378 -0.40 -5.92 6.01
N ARG A 379 0.40 -4.86 5.94
CA ARG A 379 0.10 -3.66 5.15
C ARG A 379 0.18 -3.89 3.64
N GLU A 380 0.84 -4.95 3.17
CA GLU A 380 0.94 -5.28 1.74
C GLU A 380 -0.39 -5.78 1.16
N ASP A 381 -1.29 -6.29 1.99
CA ASP A 381 -2.65 -6.65 1.59
C ASP A 381 -3.55 -5.41 1.47
N MET A 382 -3.08 -4.24 1.93
CA MET A 382 -3.81 -2.98 1.76
C MET A 382 -3.65 -2.44 0.34
N PRO A 383 -4.67 -1.76 -0.19
CA PRO A 383 -4.61 -1.17 -1.51
C PRO A 383 -3.42 -0.20 -1.64
N ALA A 384 -2.68 -0.31 -2.75
CA ALA A 384 -1.58 0.62 -3.02
C ALA A 384 -2.13 2.05 -3.19
N PRO A 385 -1.42 3.09 -2.71
CA PRO A 385 -1.85 4.47 -2.87
C PRO A 385 -1.94 4.84 -4.35
N ILE A 386 -2.96 5.61 -4.71
CA ILE A 386 -3.16 6.10 -6.08
C ILE A 386 -2.21 7.28 -6.31
N LEU A 387 -1.14 7.05 -7.07
CA LEU A 387 -0.23 8.11 -7.51
C LEU A 387 -0.86 8.85 -8.68
N ARG A 388 -0.77 10.18 -8.67
CA ARG A 388 -1.43 11.06 -9.64
C ARG A 388 -0.41 11.81 -10.49
N SER A 389 -0.79 12.08 -11.73
CA SER A 389 -0.05 12.95 -12.66
C SER A 389 -0.91 14.14 -13.11
N ASP A 390 -2.21 14.11 -12.85
CA ASP A 390 -3.18 15.12 -13.27
C ASP A 390 -4.27 15.31 -12.20
N VAL A 391 -4.82 16.52 -12.11
CA VAL A 391 -6.04 16.81 -11.34
C VAL A 391 -7.20 16.77 -12.31
N LEU A 392 -8.23 15.96 -11.97
CA LEU A 392 -9.53 16.07 -12.60
C LEU A 392 -10.33 17.15 -11.85
N ASP A 393 -10.71 18.23 -12.55
CA ASP A 393 -11.71 19.15 -12.03
C ASP A 393 -13.10 18.49 -12.23
N MET A 394 -14.06 18.85 -11.37
CA MET A 394 -15.44 18.40 -11.52
C MET A 394 -16.03 18.71 -12.91
N LYS A 395 -15.54 19.76 -13.58
CA LYS A 395 -15.90 20.14 -14.96
C LYS A 395 -15.42 19.16 -16.01
N ASP A 396 -14.36 18.41 -15.72
CA ASP A 396 -13.77 17.44 -16.64
C ASP A 396 -14.48 16.09 -16.59
N LEU A 397 -15.30 15.87 -15.55
CA LEU A 397 -16.05 14.64 -15.37
C LEU A 397 -17.20 14.56 -16.40
N LYS A 398 -17.26 13.44 -17.10
CA LYS A 398 -18.35 13.13 -18.05
C LYS A 398 -19.10 11.89 -17.58
N PRO A 399 -20.44 11.88 -17.67
CA PRO A 399 -21.20 10.65 -17.47
C PRO A 399 -20.66 9.49 -18.30
N GLY A 400 -20.50 8.33 -17.65
CA GLY A 400 -19.91 7.14 -18.26
C GLY A 400 -18.41 6.95 -18.04
N MET A 401 -17.67 7.94 -17.53
CA MET A 401 -16.26 7.77 -17.16
C MET A 401 -16.13 6.76 -16.02
N ILE A 402 -15.16 5.85 -16.18
CA ILE A 402 -14.79 4.88 -15.13
C ILE A 402 -13.50 5.37 -14.50
N LEU A 403 -13.51 5.53 -13.18
CA LEU A 403 -12.41 6.06 -12.38
C LEU A 403 -12.16 5.14 -11.18
N LYS A 404 -10.92 5.11 -10.73
CA LYS A 404 -10.59 4.51 -9.44
C LYS A 404 -10.78 5.55 -8.34
N GLY A 405 -11.45 5.15 -7.28
CA GLY A 405 -11.65 6.01 -6.13
C GLY A 405 -11.40 5.28 -4.82
N THR A 406 -11.17 6.05 -3.76
CA THR A 406 -11.00 5.54 -2.41
C THR A 406 -12.25 5.82 -1.58
N VAL A 407 -12.78 4.80 -0.92
CA VAL A 407 -13.92 4.94 0.00
C VAL A 407 -13.51 5.80 1.20
N ARG A 408 -14.12 6.98 1.34
CA ARG A 408 -13.86 7.92 2.43
C ARG A 408 -14.79 7.76 3.62
N ASN A 409 -16.07 7.50 3.33
CA ASN A 409 -17.08 7.37 4.36
C ASN A 409 -18.18 6.41 3.93
N VAL A 410 -18.71 5.64 4.88
CA VAL A 410 -19.80 4.68 4.69
C VAL A 410 -20.94 5.05 5.61
N ILE A 411 -22.12 5.30 5.05
CA ILE A 411 -23.34 5.70 5.76
C ILE A 411 -24.51 4.83 5.32
N ASP A 412 -25.62 4.84 6.05
CA ASP A 412 -26.75 3.92 5.85
C ASP A 412 -27.28 3.90 4.41
N PHE A 413 -27.30 5.05 3.72
CA PHE A 413 -27.88 5.14 2.38
C PHE A 413 -26.84 5.10 1.25
N GLY A 414 -25.54 4.97 1.55
CA GLY A 414 -24.51 4.86 0.51
C GLY A 414 -23.10 5.10 0.98
N VAL A 415 -22.22 5.32 0.02
CA VAL A 415 -20.77 5.42 0.21
C VAL A 415 -20.24 6.68 -0.46
N PHE A 416 -19.43 7.44 0.26
CA PHE A 416 -18.67 8.55 -0.32
C PHE A 416 -17.31 8.07 -0.80
N VAL A 417 -17.03 8.36 -2.07
CA VAL A 417 -15.81 7.90 -2.76
C VAL A 417 -15.04 9.10 -3.29
N ASP A 418 -13.79 9.23 -2.88
CA ASP A 418 -12.84 10.20 -3.43
C ASP A 418 -12.32 9.66 -4.77
N ILE A 419 -12.72 10.28 -5.86
CA ILE A 419 -12.30 9.95 -7.23
C ILE A 419 -11.20 10.86 -7.78
N GLY A 420 -10.61 11.69 -6.90
CA GLY A 420 -9.53 12.59 -7.29
C GLY A 420 -9.96 13.99 -7.71
N VAL A 421 -11.25 14.28 -7.69
CA VAL A 421 -11.77 15.65 -7.76
C VAL A 421 -11.99 16.19 -6.36
N HIS A 422 -12.07 17.51 -6.22
CA HIS A 422 -12.18 18.17 -4.91
C HIS A 422 -13.51 17.94 -4.15
N GLN A 423 -14.36 17.07 -4.67
CA GLN A 423 -15.65 16.70 -4.10
C GLN A 423 -15.83 15.19 -4.15
N ASP A 424 -16.12 14.58 -3.00
CA ASP A 424 -16.44 13.17 -2.95
C ASP A 424 -17.70 12.85 -3.74
N GLY A 425 -17.68 11.80 -4.52
CA GLY A 425 -18.85 11.30 -5.22
C GLY A 425 -19.66 10.35 -4.33
N LEU A 426 -20.97 10.38 -4.46
CA LEU A 426 -21.88 9.50 -3.73
C LEU A 426 -22.24 8.28 -4.59
N VAL A 427 -21.99 7.10 -4.07
CA VAL A 427 -22.55 5.82 -4.55
C VAL A 427 -23.72 5.46 -3.64
N HIS A 428 -24.95 5.57 -4.13
CA HIS A 428 -26.12 5.15 -3.38
C HIS A 428 -26.11 3.64 -3.11
N ILE A 429 -26.69 3.18 -2.00
CA ILE A 429 -26.68 1.77 -1.59
C ILE A 429 -27.13 0.81 -2.72
N SER A 430 -28.12 1.20 -3.52
CA SER A 430 -28.61 0.44 -4.69
C SER A 430 -27.63 0.38 -5.86
N GLN A 431 -26.54 1.13 -5.82
CA GLN A 431 -25.52 1.26 -6.88
C GLN A 431 -24.18 0.64 -6.48
N ILE A 432 -24.09 0.04 -5.29
CA ILE A 432 -22.85 -0.58 -4.78
C ILE A 432 -22.68 -1.97 -5.38
N THR A 433 -23.71 -2.81 -5.33
CA THR A 433 -23.68 -4.21 -5.78
C THR A 433 -24.99 -4.60 -6.45
N ASP A 434 -24.96 -5.70 -7.22
CA ASP A 434 -26.16 -6.24 -7.88
C ASP A 434 -27.05 -7.05 -6.93
N ARG A 435 -26.48 -7.55 -5.82
CA ARG A 435 -27.25 -8.23 -4.77
C ARG A 435 -27.84 -7.20 -3.80
N PHE A 436 -28.97 -7.55 -3.20
CA PHE A 436 -29.54 -6.75 -2.11
C PHE A 436 -28.62 -6.82 -0.88
N ILE A 437 -28.28 -5.64 -0.32
CA ILE A 437 -27.56 -5.47 0.94
C ILE A 437 -28.37 -4.60 1.87
N LYS A 438 -28.35 -4.88 3.17
CA LYS A 438 -29.05 -4.06 4.17
C LYS A 438 -28.27 -2.83 4.56
N HIS A 439 -26.93 -2.95 4.58
CA HIS A 439 -26.03 -1.86 4.92
C HIS A 439 -24.80 -1.88 3.99
N PRO A 440 -24.29 -0.71 3.56
CA PRO A 440 -23.12 -0.64 2.66
C PRO A 440 -21.87 -1.33 3.18
N LEU A 441 -21.64 -1.39 4.51
CA LEU A 441 -20.52 -2.12 5.13
C LEU A 441 -20.48 -3.63 4.85
N GLU A 442 -21.59 -4.22 4.35
CA GLU A 442 -21.59 -5.61 3.89
C GLU A 442 -20.82 -5.81 2.58
N ALA A 443 -20.53 -4.75 1.87
CA ALA A 443 -19.89 -4.79 0.55
C ALA A 443 -18.57 -4.04 0.48
N VAL A 444 -18.39 -2.96 1.24
CA VAL A 444 -17.20 -2.10 1.20
C VAL A 444 -16.87 -1.53 2.58
N SER A 445 -15.60 -1.24 2.79
CA SER A 445 -15.06 -0.63 4.01
C SER A 445 -14.38 0.70 3.71
N VAL A 446 -14.24 1.55 4.72
CA VAL A 446 -13.47 2.81 4.60
C VAL A 446 -12.02 2.49 4.26
N GLY A 447 -11.48 3.15 3.25
CA GLY A 447 -10.12 2.92 2.74
C GLY A 447 -10.04 1.99 1.53
N ASP A 448 -11.12 1.27 1.18
CA ASP A 448 -11.13 0.41 -0.01
C ASP A 448 -10.94 1.23 -1.29
N ILE A 449 -10.17 0.69 -2.24
CA ILE A 449 -10.07 1.23 -3.60
C ILE A 449 -11.08 0.50 -4.49
N VAL A 450 -11.98 1.29 -5.07
CA VAL A 450 -13.10 0.79 -5.87
C VAL A 450 -13.11 1.42 -7.27
N ASP A 451 -13.52 0.65 -8.27
CA ASP A 451 -13.80 1.19 -9.58
C ASP A 451 -15.23 1.73 -9.62
N VAL A 452 -15.38 3.01 -9.96
CA VAL A 452 -16.67 3.68 -10.03
C VAL A 452 -16.89 4.31 -11.40
N LYS A 453 -18.14 4.31 -11.84
CA LYS A 453 -18.57 4.96 -13.08
C LYS A 453 -19.36 6.22 -12.72
N VAL A 454 -19.02 7.33 -13.36
CA VAL A 454 -19.75 8.59 -13.20
C VAL A 454 -21.14 8.45 -13.83
N MET A 455 -22.18 8.68 -13.06
CA MET A 455 -23.58 8.67 -13.55
C MET A 455 -24.03 10.06 -13.95
N ASP A 456 -23.80 11.02 -13.07
CA ASP A 456 -24.25 12.40 -13.24
C ASP A 456 -23.36 13.36 -12.45
N VAL A 457 -23.21 14.60 -12.95
CA VAL A 457 -22.43 15.67 -12.31
C VAL A 457 -23.25 16.95 -12.28
N ASP A 458 -23.68 17.34 -11.10
CA ASP A 458 -24.37 18.63 -10.84
C ASP A 458 -23.35 19.67 -10.36
N LEU A 459 -22.85 20.48 -11.30
CA LEU A 459 -21.87 21.53 -11.01
C LEU A 459 -22.44 22.63 -10.08
N ALA A 460 -23.74 22.92 -10.16
CA ALA A 460 -24.38 23.97 -9.37
C ALA A 460 -24.49 23.57 -7.91
N LYS A 461 -24.85 22.32 -7.65
CA LYS A 461 -24.98 21.76 -6.29
C LYS A 461 -23.71 21.11 -5.79
N LYS A 462 -22.65 21.08 -6.60
CA LYS A 462 -21.39 20.37 -6.32
C LYS A 462 -21.61 18.92 -5.91
N ARG A 463 -22.43 18.19 -6.67
CA ARG A 463 -22.75 16.77 -6.42
C ARG A 463 -22.29 15.91 -7.56
N ILE A 464 -21.70 14.75 -7.23
CA ILE A 464 -21.26 13.74 -8.18
C ILE A 464 -21.98 12.45 -7.79
N SER A 465 -22.74 11.89 -8.72
CA SER A 465 -23.40 10.59 -8.54
C SER A 465 -22.58 9.52 -9.22
N LEU A 466 -22.26 8.47 -8.49
CA LEU A 466 -21.41 7.37 -8.93
C LEU A 466 -22.15 6.03 -8.83
N THR A 467 -21.67 5.04 -9.59
CA THR A 467 -22.07 3.63 -9.45
C THR A 467 -20.86 2.71 -9.49
N MET A 468 -20.87 1.68 -8.67
CA MET A 468 -19.91 0.58 -8.70
C MET A 468 -20.36 -0.56 -9.64
N ARG A 469 -21.59 -0.47 -10.16
CA ARG A 469 -22.18 -1.43 -11.10
C ARG A 469 -21.76 -1.06 -12.51
N LEU A 470 -20.59 -1.54 -12.95
CA LEU A 470 -19.93 -1.13 -14.20
C LEU A 470 -20.65 -1.66 -15.45
N ASP A 471 -21.39 -2.78 -15.36
CA ASP A 471 -21.98 -3.48 -16.50
C ASP A 471 -23.40 -3.02 -16.88
N GLN A 472 -23.97 -2.05 -16.18
CA GLN A 472 -25.27 -1.50 -16.55
C GLN A 472 -25.14 -0.40 -17.62
N GLU A 473 -25.43 -0.75 -18.88
CA GLU A 473 -25.87 0.23 -19.86
C GLU A 473 -27.12 0.96 -19.29
N SER A 474 -27.03 2.27 -19.31
CA SER A 474 -28.12 3.15 -18.85
C SER A 474 -29.42 2.79 -19.55
N LYS A 475 -30.28 2.01 -18.89
CA LYS A 475 -31.70 2.01 -19.24
C LYS A 475 -32.26 3.38 -18.84
N LYS A 476 -32.25 4.30 -19.79
CA LYS A 476 -33.05 5.51 -19.71
C LYS A 476 -34.51 5.10 -19.60
N LYS A 477 -35.16 5.49 -18.54
CA LYS A 477 -36.61 5.81 -18.54
C LYS A 477 -36.78 7.27 -18.88
#